data_7033c85cf5e1928a7d6cde370d853b32
#
_entry.id   7033c85cf5e1928a7d6cde370d853b32
#
_cell.length_a   1.000
_cell.length_b   1.000
_cell.length_c   1.000
_cell.angle_alpha   90.00
_cell.angle_beta   90.00
_cell.angle_gamma   90.00
#
_symmetry.space_group_name_H-M   'P 1'
#
loop_
_entity.id
_entity.type
_entity.pdbx_description
1 polymer ?
#
loop_
_entity_poly.entity_id
_entity_poly.type
_entity_poly.pdbx_seq_one_letter_code
_entity_poly.pdbx_strand_id
1 'polypeptide(L)'
;MKKHDYTALDCEILKAIKSGKRFYGDIGCDDVMQEAKKLEASRNGDLSPGHFYFKPAWRFIDSRLQSLRKAGKIEWCGPKNGWQPT
;
A
#
# COMPACT_ATOMS: atom_id res chain seq x y z
N MET A 1 13.05 0.06 19.68
CA MET A 1 13.04 -0.20 18.24
C MET A 1 11.99 0.67 17.58
N LYS A 2 12.38 1.45 16.59
CA LYS A 2 11.43 2.29 15.87
C LYS A 2 10.57 1.47 14.94
N LYS A 3 9.26 1.58 15.08
CA LYS A 3 8.35 1.05 14.10
C LYS A 3 8.26 2.01 12.93
N HIS A 4 8.21 1.48 11.72
CA HIS A 4 7.95 2.30 10.56
C HIS A 4 6.51 2.79 10.61
N ASP A 5 6.32 4.07 10.29
CA ASP A 5 5.01 4.68 10.30
C ASP A 5 4.37 4.51 8.92
N TYR A 6 3.33 3.71 8.86
CA TYR A 6 2.56 3.47 7.65
C TYR A 6 1.27 4.28 7.61
N THR A 7 1.06 5.17 8.56
CA THR A 7 -0.20 5.91 8.69
C THR A 7 -0.54 6.70 7.44
N ALA A 8 0.45 7.40 6.87
CA ALA A 8 0.23 8.20 5.67
C ALA A 8 -0.17 7.32 4.49
N LEU A 9 0.53 6.20 4.28
CA LEU A 9 0.21 5.27 3.20
C LEU A 9 -1.18 4.65 3.40
N ASP A 10 -1.48 4.20 4.60
CA ASP A 10 -2.79 3.62 4.91
C ASP A 10 -3.91 4.62 4.66
N CYS A 11 -3.71 5.87 5.04
CA CYS A 11 -4.68 6.94 4.84
C CYS A 11 -4.96 7.16 3.35
N GLU A 12 -3.92 7.21 2.53
CA GLU A 12 -4.07 7.37 1.08
C GLU A 12 -4.75 6.17 0.43
N ILE A 13 -4.44 4.95 0.87
CA ILE A 13 -5.10 3.73 0.39
C ILE A 13 -6.60 3.78 0.71
N LEU A 14 -6.95 4.14 1.93
CA LEU A 14 -8.36 4.23 2.35
C LEU A 14 -9.10 5.31 1.56
N LYS A 15 -8.46 6.45 1.32
CA LYS A 15 -9.04 7.52 0.48
C LYS A 15 -9.30 7.01 -0.94
N ALA A 16 -8.33 6.31 -1.52
CA ALA A 16 -8.46 5.78 -2.87
C ALA A 16 -9.65 4.83 -2.97
N ILE A 17 -9.77 3.90 -2.03
CA ILE A 17 -10.87 2.94 -2.01
C ILE A 17 -12.22 3.65 -1.83
N LYS A 18 -12.29 4.63 -0.94
CA LYS A 18 -13.52 5.40 -0.71
C LYS A 18 -13.91 6.25 -1.91
N SER A 19 -12.94 6.69 -2.70
CA SER A 19 -13.19 7.48 -3.91
C SER A 19 -13.66 6.65 -5.11
N GLY A 20 -13.67 5.34 -4.97
CA GLY A 20 -14.15 4.43 -6.01
C GLY A 20 -13.10 3.56 -6.67
N LYS A 21 -11.84 3.68 -6.29
CA LYS A 21 -10.79 2.81 -6.80
C LYS A 21 -10.91 1.43 -6.15
N ARG A 22 -10.92 0.38 -6.97
CA ARG A 22 -11.24 -0.97 -6.51
C ARG A 22 -10.13 -1.98 -6.72
N PHE A 23 -9.23 -1.72 -7.66
CA PHE A 23 -8.21 -2.69 -8.03
C PHE A 23 -6.83 -2.14 -7.73
N TYR A 24 -5.88 -3.05 -7.54
CA TYR A 24 -4.51 -2.72 -7.17
C TYR A 24 -3.90 -1.66 -8.12
N GLY A 25 -4.08 -1.84 -9.43
CA GLY A 25 -3.53 -0.91 -10.40
C GLY A 25 -4.07 0.51 -10.27
N ASP A 26 -5.34 0.65 -9.88
CA ASP A 26 -5.97 1.96 -9.66
C ASP A 26 -5.59 2.55 -8.30
N ILE A 27 -5.55 1.72 -7.26
CA ILE A 27 -5.19 2.15 -5.91
C ILE A 27 -3.72 2.56 -5.84
N GLY A 28 -2.84 1.80 -6.47
CA GLY A 28 -1.39 2.00 -6.42
C GLY A 28 -0.87 3.11 -7.32
N CYS A 29 -1.62 4.19 -7.49
CA CYS A 29 -1.27 5.34 -8.34
C CYS A 29 -1.22 6.62 -7.52
N ASP A 30 -0.70 7.69 -8.15
CA ASP A 30 -0.74 9.05 -7.60
C ASP A 30 -0.23 9.12 -6.15
N ASP A 31 -1.03 9.61 -5.22
CA ASP A 31 -0.62 9.85 -3.84
C ASP A 31 -0.24 8.57 -3.11
N VAL A 32 -0.93 7.46 -3.39
CA VAL A 32 -0.60 6.16 -2.79
C VAL A 32 0.80 5.74 -3.21
N MET A 33 1.11 5.85 -4.50
CA MET A 33 2.44 5.49 -5.01
C MET A 33 3.52 6.43 -4.45
N GLN A 34 3.23 7.71 -4.31
CA GLN A 34 4.17 8.67 -3.73
C GLN A 34 4.53 8.29 -2.29
N GLU A 35 3.55 7.97 -1.47
CA GLU A 35 3.81 7.55 -0.09
C GLU A 35 4.57 6.22 -0.05
N ALA A 36 4.25 5.30 -0.93
CA ALA A 36 4.96 4.03 -1.03
C ALA A 36 6.42 4.23 -1.42
N LYS A 37 6.70 5.16 -2.33
CA LYS A 37 8.08 5.47 -2.73
C LYS A 37 8.88 6.11 -1.61
N LYS A 38 8.26 6.91 -0.77
CA LYS A 38 8.92 7.44 0.42
C LYS A 38 9.34 6.32 1.37
N LEU A 39 8.48 5.34 1.57
CA LEU A 39 8.79 4.16 2.37
C LEU A 39 9.89 3.31 1.71
N GLU A 40 9.85 3.17 0.39
CA GLU A 40 10.89 2.46 -0.35
C GLU A 40 12.26 3.07 -0.06
N ALA A 41 12.38 4.38 -0.19
CA ALA A 41 13.63 5.08 0.08
C ALA A 41 14.06 4.95 1.54
N SER A 42 13.12 5.08 2.47
CA SER A 42 13.39 5.03 3.90
C SER A 42 13.77 3.63 4.37
N ARG A 43 13.05 2.60 3.91
CA ARG A 43 13.24 1.23 4.37
C ARG A 43 14.46 0.54 3.75
N ASN A 44 14.72 0.80 2.48
CA ASN A 44 15.81 0.13 1.79
C ASN A 44 17.17 0.78 2.04
N GLY A 45 17.20 2.06 2.40
CA GLY A 45 18.43 2.78 2.64
C GLY A 45 19.36 2.72 1.43
N ASP A 46 20.53 2.10 1.61
CA ASP A 46 21.54 1.99 0.55
C ASP A 46 21.39 0.79 -0.36
N LEU A 47 20.34 -0.01 -0.16
CA LEU A 47 20.11 -1.18 -1.00
C LEU A 47 19.73 -0.76 -2.42
N SER A 48 20.37 -1.39 -3.41
CA SER A 48 20.03 -1.15 -4.82
C SER A 48 18.79 -1.95 -5.21
N PRO A 49 18.07 -1.53 -6.27
CA PRO A 49 16.87 -2.24 -6.73
C PRO A 49 17.07 -3.71 -7.05
N GLY A 50 18.28 -4.11 -7.40
CA GLY A 50 18.60 -5.52 -7.67
C GLY A 50 19.01 -6.32 -6.45
N HIS A 51 19.08 -5.68 -5.28
CA HIS A 51 19.51 -6.36 -4.06
C HIS A 51 18.45 -7.34 -3.57
N PHE A 52 18.88 -8.48 -3.00
CA PHE A 52 18.00 -9.54 -2.54
C PHE A 52 16.96 -9.03 -1.51
N TYR A 53 17.38 -8.13 -0.63
CA TYR A 53 16.50 -7.60 0.42
C TYR A 53 15.79 -6.30 0.04
N PHE A 54 16.01 -5.82 -1.18
CA PHE A 54 15.32 -4.60 -1.62
C PHE A 54 13.82 -4.83 -1.71
N LYS A 55 13.05 -3.94 -1.10
CA LYS A 55 11.60 -4.01 -1.12
C LYS A 55 11.04 -2.85 -1.96
N PRO A 56 10.51 -3.12 -3.16
CA PRO A 56 9.97 -2.07 -4.02
C PRO A 56 8.68 -1.46 -3.47
N ALA A 57 8.35 -0.27 -3.98
CA ALA A 57 7.18 0.49 -3.52
C ALA A 57 5.89 -0.31 -3.58
N TRP A 58 5.66 -1.06 -4.68
CA TRP A 58 4.42 -1.83 -4.84
C TRP A 58 4.24 -2.90 -3.76
N ARG A 59 5.32 -3.40 -3.19
CA ARG A 59 5.24 -4.37 -2.09
C ARG A 59 4.68 -3.76 -0.82
N PHE A 60 5.01 -2.50 -0.55
CA PHE A 60 4.45 -1.80 0.59
C PHE A 60 2.95 -1.62 0.44
N ILE A 61 2.50 -1.26 -0.76
CA ILE A 61 1.07 -1.11 -1.05
C ILE A 61 0.35 -2.43 -0.83
N ASP A 62 0.85 -3.52 -1.41
CA ASP A 62 0.26 -4.85 -1.25
C ASP A 62 0.20 -5.28 0.21
N SER A 63 1.32 -5.11 0.93
CA SER A 63 1.41 -5.46 2.35
C SER A 63 0.39 -4.68 3.18
N ARG A 64 0.22 -3.38 2.91
CA ARG A 64 -0.74 -2.57 3.68
C ARG A 64 -2.19 -2.91 3.33
N LEU A 65 -2.47 -3.25 2.08
CA LEU A 65 -3.80 -3.74 1.69
C LEU A 65 -4.16 -4.98 2.51
N GLN A 66 -3.24 -5.94 2.61
CA GLN A 66 -3.49 -7.15 3.39
C GLN A 66 -3.65 -6.85 4.88
N SER A 67 -2.85 -5.94 5.43
CA SER A 67 -2.96 -5.54 6.83
C SER A 67 -4.28 -4.85 7.13
N LEU A 68 -4.73 -3.94 6.25
CA LEU A 68 -6.01 -3.25 6.41
C LEU A 68 -7.18 -4.24 6.31
N ARG A 69 -7.08 -5.24 5.44
CA ARG A 69 -8.07 -6.29 5.34
C ARG A 69 -8.17 -7.08 6.64
N LYS A 70 -7.04 -7.49 7.20
CA LYS A 70 -7.00 -8.22 8.46
C LYS A 70 -7.56 -7.40 9.63
N ALA A 71 -7.37 -6.08 9.58
CA ALA A 71 -7.91 -5.18 10.58
C ALA A 71 -9.40 -4.87 10.41
N GLY A 72 -10.02 -5.36 9.35
CA GLY A 72 -11.43 -5.15 9.08
C GLY A 72 -11.78 -3.78 8.53
N LYS A 73 -10.81 -3.04 8.00
CA LYS A 73 -11.05 -1.69 7.46
C LYS A 73 -11.42 -1.71 5.99
N ILE A 74 -11.01 -2.74 5.28
CA ILE A 74 -11.36 -2.97 3.88
C ILE A 74 -11.61 -4.45 3.68
N GLU A 75 -12.23 -4.81 2.56
CA GLU A 75 -12.48 -6.21 2.22
C GLU A 75 -12.26 -6.44 0.73
N TRP A 76 -11.90 -7.67 0.38
CA TRP A 76 -11.78 -8.08 -1.00
C TRP A 76 -13.08 -8.76 -1.43
N CYS A 77 -13.74 -8.18 -2.43
CA CYS A 77 -15.06 -8.64 -2.89
C CYS A 77 -15.01 -9.40 -4.22
N GLY A 78 -13.84 -9.91 -4.58
CA GLY A 78 -13.66 -10.71 -5.78
C GLY A 78 -13.21 -9.91 -7.00
N PRO A 79 -12.89 -10.61 -8.12
CA PRO A 79 -12.30 -9.95 -9.30
C PRO A 79 -13.20 -8.90 -9.96
N LYS A 80 -14.52 -9.00 -9.77
CA LYS A 80 -15.44 -8.03 -10.35
C LYS A 80 -15.62 -6.78 -9.51
N ASN A 81 -15.59 -6.93 -8.20
CA ASN A 81 -15.89 -5.84 -7.26
C ASN A 81 -14.65 -5.23 -6.62
N GLY A 82 -13.55 -5.98 -6.55
CA GLY A 82 -12.27 -5.49 -6.03
C GLY A 82 -12.30 -5.15 -4.55
N TRP A 83 -11.46 -4.22 -4.15
CA TRP A 83 -11.37 -3.77 -2.77
C TRP A 83 -12.50 -2.82 -2.43
N GLN A 84 -13.16 -3.06 -1.30
CA GLN A 84 -14.28 -2.26 -0.84
C GLN A 84 -14.02 -1.76 0.58
N PRO A 85 -14.49 -0.56 0.93
CA PRO A 85 -14.46 -0.12 2.33
C PRO A 85 -15.50 -0.91 3.14
N THR A 86 -15.13 -1.23 4.35
CA THR A 86 -16.10 -1.90 5.25
C THR A 86 -16.95 -0.89 5.99
#